data_5c398b6086fa5dbe149174a0c3f8ed30
#
_entry.id   5c398b6086fa5dbe149174a0c3f8ed30
#
_cell.length_a   1.000
_cell.length_b   1.000
_cell.length_c   1.000
_cell.angle_alpha   90.00
_cell.angle_beta   90.00
_cell.angle_gamma   90.00
#
_symmetry.space_group_name_H-M   'P 1'
#
loop_
_entity.id
_entity.type
_entity.pdbx_description
1 polymer ?
#
loop_
_entity_poly.entity_id
_entity_poly.type
_entity_poly.pdbx_seq_one_letter_code
_entity_poly.pdbx_strand_id
1 'polypeptide(L)'
;DPYSFRFPRAESYHDLAIRLESVILELERAREDVLIIAQPSVLRCLIAYLQGNKPQEIPFIQVREGDLVEIRPQAFGLATRLFSFWDPEKEREQRDIDFAMRAAMAVSQDSESRLSQHTDPHGNSLLP
;
A
#
# COMPACT_ATOMS: atom_id res chain seq x y z
N ASP A 1 9.25 7.28 -24.53
CA ASP A 1 8.29 8.15 -23.85
C ASP A 1 7.44 7.33 -22.89
N PRO A 2 7.62 7.48 -21.54
CA PRO A 2 6.88 6.69 -20.53
C PRO A 2 5.36 6.88 -20.58
N TYR A 3 4.88 8.02 -21.08
CA TYR A 3 3.44 8.29 -21.18
C TYR A 3 2.76 7.45 -22.26
N SER A 4 3.41 7.30 -23.43
CA SER A 4 2.86 6.53 -24.56
C SER A 4 3.32 5.07 -24.56
N PHE A 5 4.25 4.69 -23.68
CA PHE A 5 4.78 3.34 -23.63
C PHE A 5 3.72 2.34 -23.16
N ARG A 6 3.67 1.20 -23.84
CA ARG A 6 2.72 0.12 -23.58
C ARG A 6 3.47 -1.22 -23.52
N PHE A 7 3.27 -1.98 -22.43
CA PHE A 7 3.63 -3.40 -22.43
C PHE A 7 2.67 -4.21 -23.32
N PRO A 8 3.08 -5.35 -23.90
CA PRO A 8 2.18 -6.23 -24.63
C PRO A 8 0.93 -6.55 -23.80
N ARG A 9 -0.27 -6.32 -24.36
CA ARG A 9 -1.59 -6.50 -23.71
C ARG A 9 -1.87 -5.57 -22.52
N ALA A 10 -1.09 -4.52 -22.34
CA ALA A 10 -1.32 -3.53 -21.29
C ALA A 10 -1.72 -2.17 -21.88
N GLU A 11 -2.30 -1.33 -21.05
CA GLU A 11 -2.70 0.05 -21.32
C GLU A 11 -1.49 0.99 -21.14
N SER A 12 -1.33 1.98 -22.03
CA SER A 12 -0.46 3.13 -21.77
C SER A 12 -1.18 4.18 -20.93
N TYR A 13 -0.46 5.15 -20.39
CA TYR A 13 -1.10 6.30 -19.72
C TYR A 13 -1.99 7.11 -20.69
N HIS A 14 -1.64 7.15 -21.97
CA HIS A 14 -2.48 7.78 -22.99
C HIS A 14 -3.84 7.05 -23.14
N ASP A 15 -3.83 5.72 -23.25
CA ASP A 15 -5.07 4.94 -23.33
C ASP A 15 -5.91 5.09 -22.07
N LEU A 16 -5.25 5.07 -20.92
CA LEU A 16 -5.89 5.24 -19.62
C LEU A 16 -6.55 6.62 -19.50
N ALA A 17 -5.88 7.70 -19.94
CA ALA A 17 -6.43 9.04 -19.92
C ALA A 17 -7.72 9.15 -20.77
N ILE A 18 -7.73 8.54 -21.95
CA ILE A 18 -8.91 8.49 -22.82
C ILE A 18 -10.06 7.74 -22.11
N ARG A 19 -9.77 6.61 -21.50
CA ARG A 19 -10.76 5.81 -20.78
C ARG A 19 -11.34 6.52 -19.58
N LEU A 20 -10.57 7.38 -18.92
CA LEU A 20 -11.00 8.14 -17.73
C LEU A 20 -11.78 9.41 -18.06
N GLU A 21 -11.91 9.80 -19.32
CA GLU A 21 -12.59 11.04 -19.72
C GLU A 21 -14.02 11.15 -19.15
N SER A 22 -14.80 10.07 -19.17
CA SER A 22 -16.15 10.04 -18.60
C SER A 22 -16.15 10.23 -17.09
N VAL A 23 -15.19 9.64 -16.38
CA VAL A 23 -15.04 9.80 -14.92
C VAL A 23 -14.68 11.23 -14.56
N ILE A 24 -13.80 11.85 -15.34
CA ILE A 24 -13.41 13.25 -15.15
C ILE A 24 -14.61 14.18 -15.30
N LEU A 25 -15.45 13.96 -16.30
CA LEU A 25 -16.68 14.75 -16.50
C LEU A 25 -17.67 14.60 -15.34
N GLU A 26 -17.77 13.42 -14.74
CA GLU A 26 -18.59 13.21 -13.55
C GLU A 26 -18.00 13.92 -12.32
N LEU A 27 -16.68 13.89 -12.14
CA LEU A 27 -16.00 14.62 -11.06
C LEU A 27 -16.20 16.13 -11.16
N GLU A 28 -16.14 16.70 -12.37
CA GLU A 28 -16.38 18.12 -12.59
C GLU A 28 -17.82 18.55 -12.25
N ARG A 29 -18.77 17.63 -12.37
CA ARG A 29 -20.19 17.87 -12.03
C ARG A 29 -20.52 17.62 -10.57
N ALA A 30 -19.66 16.94 -9.83
CA ALA A 30 -19.88 16.61 -8.43
C ALA A 30 -19.99 17.88 -7.58
N ARG A 31 -21.01 17.92 -6.72
CA ARG A 31 -21.26 19.05 -5.79
C ARG A 31 -20.93 18.68 -4.34
N GLU A 32 -20.66 17.44 -4.09
CA GLU A 32 -20.33 16.87 -2.79
C GLU A 32 -18.91 16.31 -2.81
N ASP A 33 -18.38 16.00 -1.63
CA ASP A 33 -17.07 15.37 -1.50
C ASP A 33 -17.09 13.99 -2.15
N VAL A 34 -16.06 13.68 -2.96
CA VAL A 34 -15.93 12.41 -3.66
C VAL A 34 -14.68 11.68 -3.17
N LEU A 35 -14.84 10.47 -2.69
CA LEU A 35 -13.73 9.56 -2.37
C LEU A 35 -13.47 8.62 -3.56
N ILE A 36 -12.23 8.64 -4.06
CA ILE A 36 -11.80 7.78 -5.15
C ILE A 36 -10.81 6.75 -4.61
N ILE A 37 -11.11 5.47 -4.81
CA ILE A 37 -10.23 4.35 -4.48
C ILE A 37 -9.87 3.64 -5.78
N ALA A 38 -8.61 3.69 -6.17
CA ALA A 38 -8.15 3.13 -7.43
C ALA A 38 -6.67 2.74 -7.40
N GLN A 39 -6.20 2.11 -8.46
CA GLN A 39 -4.80 1.78 -8.64
C GLN A 39 -3.94 3.05 -8.84
N PRO A 40 -2.65 3.03 -8.48
CA PRO A 40 -1.76 4.19 -8.59
C PRO A 40 -1.73 4.85 -9.98
N SER A 41 -1.79 4.07 -11.06
CA SER A 41 -1.82 4.61 -12.42
C SER A 41 -3.06 5.47 -12.69
N VAL A 42 -4.23 5.01 -12.25
CA VAL A 42 -5.49 5.75 -12.35
C VAL A 42 -5.43 7.04 -11.54
N LEU A 43 -4.95 6.93 -10.29
CA LEU A 43 -4.83 8.10 -9.40
C LEU A 43 -3.87 9.15 -9.96
N ARG A 44 -2.73 8.72 -10.56
CA ARG A 44 -1.80 9.64 -11.25
C ARG A 44 -2.47 10.43 -12.36
N CYS A 45 -3.27 9.77 -13.21
CA CYS A 45 -4.02 10.43 -14.28
C CYS A 45 -5.01 11.46 -13.72
N LEU A 46 -5.80 11.09 -12.70
CA LEU A 46 -6.79 11.98 -12.10
C LEU A 46 -6.14 13.16 -11.39
N ILE A 47 -5.08 12.94 -10.63
CA ILE A 47 -4.32 14.00 -9.95
C ILE A 47 -3.73 14.96 -10.98
N ALA A 48 -3.10 14.43 -12.03
CA ALA A 48 -2.53 15.25 -13.10
C ALA A 48 -3.58 16.14 -13.77
N TYR A 49 -4.73 15.58 -14.09
CA TYR A 49 -5.82 16.34 -14.68
C TYR A 49 -6.30 17.47 -13.75
N LEU A 50 -6.60 17.14 -12.50
CA LEU A 50 -7.09 18.10 -11.52
C LEU A 50 -6.08 19.22 -11.24
N GLN A 51 -4.79 18.91 -11.22
CA GLN A 51 -3.71 19.87 -10.99
C GLN A 51 -3.26 20.62 -12.26
N GLY A 52 -3.76 20.25 -13.43
CA GLY A 52 -3.35 20.83 -14.71
C GLY A 52 -1.93 20.45 -15.14
N ASN A 53 -1.42 19.30 -14.70
CA ASN A 53 -0.11 18.80 -15.10
C ASN A 53 -0.09 18.39 -16.58
N LYS A 54 1.09 18.45 -17.20
CA LYS A 54 1.27 17.96 -18.56
C LYS A 54 1.19 16.44 -18.62
N PRO A 55 0.70 15.86 -19.74
CA PRO A 55 0.62 14.40 -19.90
C PRO A 55 1.93 13.65 -19.63
N GLN A 56 3.06 14.21 -20.02
CA GLN A 56 4.39 13.64 -19.83
C GLN A 56 4.82 13.56 -18.34
N GLU A 57 4.17 14.33 -17.47
CA GLU A 57 4.44 14.37 -16.02
C GLU A 57 3.69 13.27 -15.26
N ILE A 58 2.61 12.72 -15.83
CA ILE A 58 1.75 11.69 -15.21
C ILE A 58 2.55 10.51 -14.64
N PRO A 59 3.47 9.87 -15.38
CA PRO A 59 4.23 8.72 -14.89
C PRO A 59 5.09 9.01 -13.65
N PHE A 60 5.42 10.27 -13.41
CA PHE A 60 6.32 10.70 -12.34
C PHE A 60 5.60 11.22 -11.08
N ILE A 61 4.27 11.31 -11.12
CA ILE A 61 3.47 11.70 -9.93
C ILE A 61 3.60 10.62 -8.88
N GLN A 62 4.04 11.00 -7.68
CA GLN A 62 4.21 10.09 -6.57
C GLN A 62 2.85 9.76 -5.93
N VAL A 63 2.50 8.49 -5.96
CA VAL A 63 1.32 7.92 -5.28
C VAL A 63 1.78 6.64 -4.61
N ARG A 64 1.70 6.59 -3.29
CA ARG A 64 2.08 5.42 -2.49
C ARG A 64 0.85 4.75 -1.90
N GLU A 65 0.93 3.44 -1.71
CA GLU A 65 -0.08 2.69 -0.97
C GLU A 65 -0.18 3.23 0.47
N GLY A 66 -1.41 3.38 0.95
CA GLY A 66 -1.68 3.93 2.28
C GLY A 66 -1.69 5.45 2.37
N ASP A 67 -1.47 6.15 1.27
CA ASP A 67 -1.61 7.60 1.21
C ASP A 67 -3.03 8.00 0.75
N LEU A 68 -3.56 9.05 1.36
CA LEU A 68 -4.74 9.77 0.89
C LEU A 68 -4.30 11.15 0.40
N VAL A 69 -4.63 11.47 -0.85
CA VAL A 69 -4.40 12.80 -1.43
C VAL A 69 -5.72 13.55 -1.42
N GLU A 70 -5.82 14.59 -0.62
CA GLU A 70 -6.96 15.50 -0.62
C GLU A 70 -6.69 16.65 -1.60
N ILE A 71 -7.61 16.90 -2.52
CA ILE A 71 -7.54 18.01 -3.46
C ILE A 71 -8.78 18.88 -3.24
N ARG A 72 -8.58 20.14 -2.85
CA ARG A 72 -9.65 21.10 -2.62
C ARG A 72 -9.57 22.23 -3.64
N PRO A 73 -10.63 22.49 -4.40
CA PRO A 73 -10.75 23.71 -5.18
C PRO A 73 -10.72 24.94 -4.28
N GLN A 74 -9.98 25.96 -4.69
CA GLN A 74 -9.93 27.26 -4.02
C GLN A 74 -10.29 28.37 -5.02
N ALA A 75 -10.48 29.59 -4.52
CA ALA A 75 -10.76 30.75 -5.37
C ALA A 75 -9.66 30.98 -6.43
N PHE A 76 -8.42 30.65 -6.11
CA PHE A 76 -7.27 30.73 -7.00
C PHE A 76 -6.47 29.43 -6.93
N GLY A 77 -6.79 28.46 -7.84
CA GLY A 77 -6.08 27.20 -7.94
C GLY A 77 -6.63 26.08 -7.04
N LEU A 78 -5.75 25.19 -6.63
CA LEU A 78 -6.08 24.01 -5.85
C LEU A 78 -5.17 23.91 -4.62
N ALA A 79 -5.76 23.54 -3.48
CA ALA A 79 -4.99 23.11 -2.30
C ALA A 79 -4.88 21.58 -2.30
N THR A 80 -3.66 21.08 -2.13
CA THR A 80 -3.39 19.65 -2.04
C THR A 80 -2.81 19.33 -0.66
N ARG A 81 -3.36 18.31 0.01
CA ARG A 81 -2.86 17.78 1.29
C ARG A 81 -2.65 16.29 1.18
N LEU A 82 -1.57 15.79 1.78
CA LEU A 82 -1.23 14.37 1.83
C LEU A 82 -1.38 13.87 3.26
N PHE A 83 -2.09 12.76 3.40
CA PHE A 83 -2.24 12.02 4.66
C PHE A 83 -1.71 10.60 4.45
N SER A 84 -0.71 10.20 5.24
CA SER A 84 -0.16 8.85 5.20
C SER A 84 -0.68 8.05 6.38
N PHE A 85 -1.49 7.02 6.11
CA PHE A 85 -2.12 6.19 7.13
C PHE A 85 -1.42 4.85 7.32
N TRP A 86 -0.65 4.43 6.36
CA TRP A 86 -0.03 3.11 6.36
C TRP A 86 1.34 3.15 5.68
N ASP A 87 2.29 2.44 6.26
CA ASP A 87 3.64 2.30 5.74
C ASP A 87 3.91 0.81 5.51
N PRO A 88 3.92 0.35 4.25
CA PRO A 88 4.11 -1.06 3.93
C PRO A 88 5.49 -1.60 4.34
N GLU A 89 6.51 -0.75 4.45
CA GLU A 89 7.85 -1.16 4.89
C GLU A 89 7.86 -1.46 6.38
N LYS A 90 7.27 -0.60 7.20
CA LYS A 90 7.13 -0.83 8.64
C LYS A 90 6.29 -2.05 8.95
N GLU A 91 5.24 -2.28 8.19
CA GLU A 91 4.40 -3.47 8.39
C GLU A 91 5.11 -4.76 8.02
N ARG A 92 5.95 -4.77 6.98
CA ARG A 92 6.81 -5.93 6.66
C ARG A 92 7.81 -6.19 7.76
N GLU A 93 8.51 -5.16 8.22
CA GLU A 93 9.46 -5.26 9.32
C GLU A 93 8.79 -5.80 10.61
N GLN A 94 7.61 -5.31 10.95
CA GLN A 94 6.85 -5.79 12.09
C GLN A 94 6.43 -7.24 11.95
N ARG A 95 6.00 -7.68 10.77
CA ARG A 95 5.67 -9.09 10.49
C ARG A 95 6.87 -10.00 10.64
N ASP A 96 8.04 -9.57 10.17
CA ASP A 96 9.27 -10.34 10.27
C ASP A 96 9.72 -10.50 11.74
N ILE A 97 9.58 -9.43 12.53
CA ILE A 97 9.84 -9.45 13.98
C ILE A 97 8.87 -10.40 14.68
N ASP A 98 7.58 -10.30 14.41
CA ASP A 98 6.55 -11.16 15.00
C ASP A 98 6.75 -12.63 14.63
N PHE A 99 7.15 -12.91 13.40
CA PHE A 99 7.49 -14.26 12.96
C PHE A 99 8.70 -14.81 13.70
N ALA A 100 9.77 -14.03 13.83
CA ALA A 100 10.97 -14.42 14.56
C ALA A 100 10.70 -14.67 16.06
N MET A 101 9.88 -13.82 16.69
CA MET A 101 9.45 -14.00 18.09
C MET A 101 8.64 -15.28 18.28
N ARG A 102 7.69 -15.58 17.40
CA ARG A 102 6.90 -16.81 17.45
C ARG A 102 7.76 -18.05 17.27
N ALA A 103 8.71 -18.03 16.36
CA ALA A 103 9.66 -19.11 16.14
C ALA A 103 10.53 -19.35 17.37
N ALA A 104 11.05 -18.30 18.01
CA ALA A 104 11.85 -18.40 19.24
C ALA A 104 11.03 -18.97 20.42
N MET A 105 9.76 -18.55 20.59
CA MET A 105 8.87 -19.09 21.63
C MET A 105 8.56 -20.58 21.41
N ALA A 106 8.36 -21.00 20.16
CA ALA A 106 8.11 -22.42 19.83
C ALA A 106 9.30 -23.31 20.20
N VAL A 107 10.53 -22.86 19.94
CA VAL A 107 11.76 -23.57 20.32
C VAL A 107 11.91 -23.69 21.84
N SER A 108 11.56 -22.64 22.59
CA SER A 108 11.59 -22.65 24.06
C SER A 108 10.60 -23.65 24.64
N GLN A 109 9.39 -23.72 24.11
CA GLN A 109 8.35 -24.67 24.56
C GLN A 109 8.72 -26.12 24.27
N ASP A 110 9.36 -26.42 23.13
CA ASP A 110 9.80 -27.76 22.79
C ASP A 110 10.94 -28.22 23.72
N SER A 111 11.84 -27.34 24.10
CA SER A 111 12.90 -27.62 25.07
C SER A 111 12.37 -27.86 26.49
N GLU A 112 11.39 -27.13 26.96
CA GLU A 112 10.74 -27.35 28.26
C GLU A 112 9.95 -28.66 28.29
N SER A 113 9.25 -28.99 27.20
CA SER A 113 8.49 -30.24 27.11
C SER A 113 9.40 -31.47 27.10
N ARG A 114 10.59 -31.39 26.51
CA ARG A 114 11.59 -32.45 26.52
C ARG A 114 12.23 -32.66 27.92
N LEU A 115 12.46 -31.59 28.65
CA LEU A 115 12.98 -31.65 30.02
C LEU A 115 11.96 -32.25 30.99
N SER A 116 10.66 -31.95 30.85
CA SER A 116 9.61 -32.52 31.69
C SER A 116 9.32 -34.01 31.44
N GLN A 117 9.64 -34.53 30.26
CA GLN A 117 9.50 -35.96 29.94
C GLN A 117 10.65 -36.82 30.48
N HIS A 118 11.75 -36.22 30.97
CA HIS A 118 12.91 -36.95 31.51
C HIS A 118 12.91 -37.07 33.05
N THR A 119 11.91 -36.51 33.73
CA THR A 119 11.70 -36.70 35.17
C THR A 119 10.68 -37.81 35.39
N ASP A 120 11.17 -38.98 35.84
CA ASP A 120 10.33 -40.09 36.23
C ASP A 120 9.48 -39.69 37.45
N PRO A 121 8.17 -40.01 37.52
CA PRO A 121 7.28 -39.62 38.64
C PRO A 121 7.68 -40.18 40.00
N HIS A 122 8.68 -41.02 40.09
CA HIS A 122 9.17 -41.61 41.33
C HIS A 122 10.55 -41.13 41.83
N GLY A 123 11.13 -40.07 41.20
CA GLY A 123 12.32 -39.40 41.72
C GLY A 123 13.59 -40.29 41.80
N ASN A 124 13.67 -41.38 41.06
CA ASN A 124 14.82 -42.25 41.00
C ASN A 124 15.70 -41.87 39.81
N SER A 125 16.82 -41.24 40.08
CA SER A 125 17.86 -40.96 39.10
C SER A 125 18.52 -42.29 38.74
N LEU A 126 18.23 -42.85 37.55
CA LEU A 126 19.02 -43.90 36.95
C LEU A 126 20.26 -43.26 36.31
N LEU A 127 21.31 -43.11 37.09
CA LEU A 127 22.67 -42.99 36.57
C LEU A 127 23.26 -44.39 36.50
N PRO A 128 23.99 -44.71 35.42
CA PRO A 128 24.71 -45.99 35.29
C PRO A 128 25.90 -46.12 36.25
#